data_181a4057bf0cb6d91f892266cdf754e6
#
_entry.id   181a4057bf0cb6d91f892266cdf754e6
#
_cell.length_a   1.000
_cell.length_b   1.000
_cell.length_c   1.000
_cell.angle_alpha   90.00
_cell.angle_beta   90.00
_cell.angle_gamma   90.00
#
_symmetry.space_group_name_H-M   'P 1'
#
loop_
_entity.id
_entity.type
_entity.pdbx_description
1 polymer ?
#
loop_
_entity_poly.entity_id
_entity_poly.type
_entity_poly.pdbx_seq_one_letter_code
_entity_poly.pdbx_strand_id
1 'polypeptide(L)'
;SVQCIDAACTLEPMSQADPIRLFVSHVWESSDDYLRVFEYLESARNFFYRNTSTPDRVPTGDKEVMREDLRRQIKESEVVILLPTLFAKHQDLVTFQALFARASNRPVVLLKYFGKDVQLPKELTDLATVVIDWDERGLVDAIRKEARHENTARWDVIEFKLD
;
A
#
# COMPACT_ATOMS: atom_id res chain seq x y z
N SER A 1 -3.56 -16.48 -22.67
CA SER A 1 -3.57 -17.15 -23.86
C SER A 1 -2.69 -18.39 -23.87
N VAL A 2 -3.00 -19.22 -24.78
CA VAL A 2 -2.27 -20.47 -24.91
C VAL A 2 -0.80 -20.28 -25.12
N GLN A 3 -0.48 -19.18 -25.69
CA GLN A 3 0.91 -18.89 -26.00
C GLN A 3 1.74 -18.71 -24.77
N CYS A 4 1.09 -18.53 -23.65
CA CYS A 4 1.82 -18.36 -22.40
C CYS A 4 2.29 -19.70 -21.88
N ILE A 5 2.99 -20.40 -22.70
CA ILE A 5 3.56 -21.66 -22.32
C ILE A 5 4.95 -21.44 -21.79
N ASP A 6 5.67 -20.54 -22.40
CA ASP A 6 7.01 -20.29 -21.94
C ASP A 6 7.01 -19.42 -20.68
N ALA A 7 8.09 -19.46 -19.95
CA ALA A 7 8.21 -18.80 -18.66
C ALA A 7 8.07 -17.29 -18.75
N ALA A 8 8.62 -16.70 -19.78
CA ALA A 8 8.56 -15.25 -19.93
C ALA A 8 7.14 -14.78 -20.13
N CYS A 9 6.39 -15.52 -20.88
CA CYS A 9 5.00 -15.18 -21.14
C CYS A 9 4.14 -15.38 -19.91
N THR A 10 4.47 -16.35 -19.07
CA THR A 10 3.68 -16.62 -17.88
C THR A 10 3.88 -15.58 -16.79
N LEU A 11 5.07 -15.05 -16.65
CA LEU A 11 5.37 -14.14 -15.56
C LEU A 11 4.61 -12.82 -15.68
N GLU A 12 4.60 -12.22 -16.85
CA GLU A 12 3.89 -10.96 -17.04
C GLU A 12 2.38 -11.11 -16.97
N PRO A 13 1.81 -12.09 -17.67
CA PRO A 13 0.38 -12.30 -17.55
C PRO A 13 -0.08 -12.57 -16.13
N MET A 14 0.77 -13.17 -15.29
CA MET A 14 0.42 -13.40 -13.91
C MET A 14 0.23 -12.09 -13.15
N SER A 15 1.12 -11.12 -13.36
CA SER A 15 1.01 -9.81 -12.72
C SER A 15 -0.25 -9.09 -13.15
N GLN A 16 -0.60 -9.16 -14.43
CA GLN A 16 -1.81 -8.53 -14.92
C GLN A 16 -3.06 -9.26 -14.46
N ALA A 17 -2.99 -10.59 -14.43
CA ALA A 17 -4.13 -11.40 -14.01
C ALA A 17 -4.36 -11.35 -12.52
N ASP A 18 -3.32 -11.05 -11.75
CA ASP A 18 -3.40 -11.02 -10.29
C ASP A 18 -2.73 -9.75 -9.77
N PRO A 19 -3.33 -8.59 -10.01
CA PRO A 19 -2.75 -7.32 -9.56
C PRO A 19 -2.72 -7.25 -8.03
N ILE A 20 -1.72 -6.57 -7.50
CA ILE A 20 -1.61 -6.38 -6.07
C ILE A 20 -2.74 -5.46 -5.61
N ARG A 21 -3.49 -5.90 -4.63
CA ARG A 21 -4.59 -5.11 -4.07
C ARG A 21 -4.06 -4.26 -2.93
N LEU A 22 -4.24 -2.96 -3.03
CA LEU A 22 -3.74 -2.05 -2.02
C LEU A 22 -4.82 -1.09 -1.55
N PHE A 23 -4.71 -0.71 -0.29
CA PHE A 23 -5.58 0.27 0.34
C PHE A 23 -4.72 1.46 0.73
N VAL A 24 -5.14 2.65 0.29
CA VAL A 24 -4.47 3.89 0.70
C VAL A 24 -5.36 4.58 1.73
N SER A 25 -4.79 4.95 2.87
CA SER A 25 -5.55 5.52 3.97
C SER A 25 -6.31 6.79 3.55
N HIS A 26 -7.52 6.92 4.03
CA HIS A 26 -8.37 8.06 3.73
C HIS A 26 -9.41 8.26 4.83
N VAL A 27 -10.06 9.40 4.80
CA VAL A 27 -11.20 9.69 5.68
C VAL A 27 -12.35 10.18 4.81
N TRP A 28 -12.59 9.47 3.73
CA TRP A 28 -13.63 9.71 2.73
C TRP A 28 -13.46 11.05 2.02
N GLU A 29 -12.21 11.35 1.71
CA GLU A 29 -11.88 12.43 0.80
C GLU A 29 -10.54 12.10 0.16
N SER A 30 -10.33 12.62 -1.04
CA SER A 30 -9.08 12.39 -1.77
C SER A 30 -8.12 13.52 -1.45
N SER A 31 -7.27 13.31 -0.46
CA SER A 31 -6.26 14.29 -0.11
C SER A 31 -5.18 14.36 -1.19
N ASP A 32 -4.40 15.43 -1.17
CA ASP A 32 -3.31 15.58 -2.12
C ASP A 32 -2.35 14.40 -2.07
N ASP A 33 -2.01 13.96 -0.87
CA ASP A 33 -1.10 12.84 -0.72
C ASP A 33 -1.72 11.54 -1.22
N TYR A 34 -3.03 11.36 -1.00
CA TYR A 34 -3.73 10.20 -1.54
C TYR A 34 -3.59 10.13 -3.06
N LEU A 35 -3.85 11.23 -3.73
CA LEU A 35 -3.74 11.29 -5.18
C LEU A 35 -2.30 11.11 -5.64
N ARG A 36 -1.36 11.66 -4.89
CA ARG A 36 0.06 11.56 -5.23
C ARG A 36 0.57 10.12 -5.20
N VAL A 37 0.05 9.30 -4.28
CA VAL A 37 0.41 7.89 -4.27
C VAL A 37 0.12 7.26 -5.63
N PHE A 38 -1.06 7.53 -6.18
CA PHE A 38 -1.43 6.91 -7.44
C PHE A 38 -0.68 7.51 -8.62
N GLU A 39 -0.30 8.78 -8.56
CA GLU A 39 0.57 9.36 -9.56
C GLU A 39 1.90 8.60 -9.61
N TYR A 40 2.46 8.31 -8.44
CA TYR A 40 3.71 7.57 -8.36
C TYR A 40 3.56 6.15 -8.89
N LEU A 41 2.46 5.49 -8.55
CA LEU A 41 2.23 4.13 -9.01
C LEU A 41 2.01 4.05 -10.51
N GLU A 42 1.32 5.05 -11.07
CA GLU A 42 1.04 5.07 -12.51
C GLU A 42 2.29 5.32 -13.33
N SER A 43 3.30 5.94 -12.74
CA SER A 43 4.55 6.18 -13.45
C SER A 43 5.44 4.95 -13.50
N ALA A 44 5.13 3.93 -12.74
CA ALA A 44 5.94 2.71 -12.69
C ALA A 44 5.60 1.79 -13.86
N ARG A 45 6.62 1.17 -14.42
CA ARG A 45 6.44 0.19 -15.49
C ARG A 45 6.23 -1.19 -14.90
N ASN A 46 5.38 -1.96 -15.54
CA ASN A 46 5.17 -3.37 -15.17
C ASN A 46 4.72 -3.54 -13.73
N PHE A 47 4.01 -2.55 -13.20
CA PHE A 47 3.42 -2.65 -11.88
C PHE A 47 1.90 -2.62 -12.03
N PHE A 48 1.26 -3.72 -11.66
CA PHE A 48 -0.19 -3.87 -11.81
C PHE A 48 -0.81 -3.93 -10.42
N TYR A 49 -1.77 -3.05 -10.17
CA TYR A 49 -2.39 -2.98 -8.86
C TYR A 49 -3.88 -2.73 -8.99
N ARG A 50 -4.61 -3.01 -7.92
CA ARG A 50 -6.01 -2.68 -7.79
C ARG A 50 -6.21 -1.92 -6.49
N ASN A 51 -6.84 -0.78 -6.57
CA ASN A 51 -7.11 0.07 -5.42
C ASN A 51 -8.40 -0.38 -4.74
N THR A 52 -8.31 -0.82 -3.48
CA THR A 52 -9.49 -1.24 -2.74
C THR A 52 -10.07 -0.09 -1.92
N SER A 53 -9.39 1.04 -1.81
CA SER A 53 -9.89 2.18 -1.07
C SER A 53 -10.95 2.94 -1.88
N THR A 54 -11.99 3.41 -1.20
CA THR A 54 -13.10 4.11 -1.87
C THR A 54 -13.40 5.42 -1.13
N PRO A 55 -12.52 6.43 -1.25
CA PRO A 55 -12.73 7.70 -0.56
C PRO A 55 -13.94 8.47 -1.06
N ASP A 56 -14.42 8.18 -2.27
CA ASP A 56 -15.56 8.87 -2.87
C ASP A 56 -16.90 8.35 -2.39
N ARG A 57 -16.91 7.22 -1.70
CA ARG A 57 -18.15 6.56 -1.32
C ARG A 57 -18.33 6.62 0.19
N VAL A 58 -18.89 7.73 0.63
CA VAL A 58 -19.12 7.94 2.07
C VAL A 58 -20.29 7.06 2.51
N PRO A 59 -20.07 6.15 3.45
CA PRO A 59 -21.17 5.31 3.93
C PRO A 59 -22.16 6.14 4.73
N THR A 60 -23.40 5.72 4.72
CA THR A 60 -24.46 6.38 5.49
C THR A 60 -24.63 5.65 6.80
N GLY A 61 -24.45 6.36 7.92
CA GLY A 61 -24.65 5.73 9.21
C GLY A 61 -23.74 6.34 10.28
N ASP A 62 -23.64 5.65 11.40
CA ASP A 62 -22.87 6.13 12.54
C ASP A 62 -21.39 5.72 12.41
N LYS A 63 -20.64 5.96 13.48
CA LYS A 63 -19.20 5.68 13.48
C LYS A 63 -18.91 4.21 13.23
N GLU A 64 -19.74 3.33 13.72
CA GLU A 64 -19.49 1.90 13.53
C GLU A 64 -19.70 1.49 12.08
N VAL A 65 -20.69 2.07 11.42
CA VAL A 65 -20.89 1.83 9.99
C VAL A 65 -19.67 2.31 9.20
N MET A 66 -19.14 3.47 9.57
CA MET A 66 -17.95 4.01 8.92
C MET A 66 -16.75 3.08 9.13
N ARG A 67 -16.56 2.61 10.36
CA ARG A 67 -15.46 1.68 10.63
C ARG A 67 -15.63 0.36 9.89
N GLU A 68 -16.84 -0.12 9.80
CA GLU A 68 -17.09 -1.37 9.08
C GLU A 68 -16.76 -1.23 7.60
N ASP A 69 -17.06 -0.06 7.03
CA ASP A 69 -16.71 0.19 5.64
C ASP A 69 -15.19 0.17 5.44
N LEU A 70 -14.44 0.76 6.38
CA LEU A 70 -12.99 0.72 6.32
C LEU A 70 -12.46 -0.70 6.49
N ARG A 71 -13.04 -1.47 7.39
CA ARG A 71 -12.63 -2.87 7.58
C ARG A 71 -12.77 -3.66 6.30
N ARG A 72 -13.87 -3.46 5.59
CA ARG A 72 -14.11 -4.15 4.33
C ARG A 72 -13.06 -3.79 3.30
N GLN A 73 -12.77 -2.50 3.15
CA GLN A 73 -11.77 -2.05 2.19
C GLN A 73 -10.38 -2.60 2.52
N ILE A 74 -10.02 -2.60 3.79
CA ILE A 74 -8.71 -3.08 4.22
C ILE A 74 -8.61 -4.59 4.05
N LYS A 75 -9.67 -5.32 4.37
CA LYS A 75 -9.66 -6.77 4.21
C LYS A 75 -9.50 -7.19 2.76
N GLU A 76 -10.00 -6.40 1.85
CA GLU A 76 -9.86 -6.69 0.43
C GLU A 76 -8.45 -6.44 -0.08
N SER A 77 -7.63 -5.76 0.69
CA SER A 77 -6.27 -5.41 0.27
C SER A 77 -5.25 -6.42 0.79
N GLU A 78 -4.06 -6.35 0.23
CA GLU A 78 -2.90 -7.13 0.67
C GLU A 78 -1.91 -6.25 1.40
N VAL A 79 -1.99 -4.94 1.21
CA VAL A 79 -1.06 -3.99 1.81
C VAL A 79 -1.79 -2.68 2.01
N VAL A 80 -1.44 -1.98 3.09
CA VAL A 80 -2.02 -0.70 3.45
C VAL A 80 -0.95 0.37 3.35
N ILE A 81 -1.27 1.47 2.67
CA ILE A 81 -0.38 2.63 2.56
C ILE A 81 -0.89 3.70 3.51
N LEU A 82 -0.06 4.13 4.44
CA LEU A 82 -0.43 5.08 5.47
C LEU A 82 0.18 6.45 5.17
N LEU A 83 -0.60 7.51 5.39
CA LEU A 83 -0.20 8.86 5.06
C LEU A 83 -0.10 9.72 6.32
N PRO A 84 1.07 10.33 6.59
CA PRO A 84 1.28 11.03 7.86
C PRO A 84 0.50 12.34 7.98
N THR A 85 0.26 13.05 6.88
CA THR A 85 -0.52 14.28 6.95
C THR A 85 -1.95 14.00 7.39
N LEU A 86 -2.48 12.87 6.98
CA LEU A 86 -3.82 12.46 7.37
C LEU A 86 -3.89 12.13 8.85
N PHE A 87 -2.84 11.52 9.38
CA PHE A 87 -2.75 11.18 10.81
C PHE A 87 -2.85 12.44 11.67
N ALA A 88 -2.19 13.52 11.26
CA ALA A 88 -2.21 14.74 12.05
C ALA A 88 -3.61 15.30 12.21
N LYS A 89 -4.46 15.15 11.20
CA LYS A 89 -5.81 15.70 11.23
C LYS A 89 -6.85 14.72 11.75
N HIS A 90 -6.63 13.43 11.55
CA HIS A 90 -7.62 12.40 11.86
C HIS A 90 -6.95 11.22 12.55
N GLN A 91 -6.34 11.52 13.69
CA GLN A 91 -5.53 10.54 14.40
C GLN A 91 -6.28 9.25 14.71
N ASP A 92 -7.52 9.38 15.22
CA ASP A 92 -8.28 8.19 15.61
C ASP A 92 -8.58 7.27 14.45
N LEU A 93 -8.99 7.83 13.31
CA LEU A 93 -9.35 7.03 12.15
C LEU A 93 -8.13 6.39 11.50
N VAL A 94 -7.02 7.12 11.43
CA VAL A 94 -5.82 6.58 10.83
C VAL A 94 -5.23 5.49 11.73
N THR A 95 -5.24 5.71 13.03
CA THR A 95 -4.81 4.69 13.99
C THR A 95 -5.66 3.43 13.85
N PHE A 96 -6.96 3.60 13.74
CA PHE A 96 -7.87 2.47 13.55
C PHE A 96 -7.52 1.68 12.30
N GLN A 97 -7.27 2.37 11.20
CA GLN A 97 -6.92 1.71 9.94
C GLN A 97 -5.65 0.89 10.08
N ALA A 98 -4.62 1.48 10.70
CA ALA A 98 -3.36 0.79 10.86
C ALA A 98 -3.47 -0.41 11.80
N LEU A 99 -4.16 -0.25 12.90
CA LEU A 99 -4.34 -1.34 13.86
C LEU A 99 -5.14 -2.48 13.26
N PHE A 100 -6.20 -2.15 12.54
CA PHE A 100 -7.01 -3.19 11.92
C PHE A 100 -6.22 -3.92 10.83
N ALA A 101 -5.42 -3.18 10.07
CA ALA A 101 -4.57 -3.79 9.05
C ALA A 101 -3.62 -4.80 9.68
N ARG A 102 -2.95 -4.40 10.78
CA ARG A 102 -2.01 -5.28 11.45
C ARG A 102 -2.71 -6.49 12.05
N ALA A 103 -3.87 -6.28 12.65
CA ALA A 103 -4.65 -7.39 13.22
C ALA A 103 -5.12 -8.37 12.15
N SER A 104 -5.25 -7.90 10.92
CA SER A 104 -5.68 -8.73 9.79
C SER A 104 -4.48 -9.24 8.97
N ASN A 105 -3.28 -9.09 9.47
CA ASN A 105 -2.04 -9.50 8.81
C ASN A 105 -1.82 -8.80 7.48
N ARG A 106 -2.24 -7.52 7.41
CA ARG A 106 -1.91 -6.67 6.27
C ARG A 106 -0.76 -5.78 6.67
N PRO A 107 0.37 -5.84 5.97
CA PRO A 107 1.49 -4.95 6.27
C PRO A 107 1.12 -3.50 6.03
N VAL A 108 1.74 -2.61 6.79
CA VAL A 108 1.49 -1.18 6.73
C VAL A 108 2.74 -0.47 6.25
N VAL A 109 2.66 0.12 5.06
CA VAL A 109 3.73 0.91 4.48
C VAL A 109 3.45 2.37 4.78
N LEU A 110 4.31 3.00 5.56
CA LEU A 110 4.14 4.40 5.93
C LEU A 110 5.06 5.26 5.09
N LEU A 111 4.48 6.24 4.39
CA LEU A 111 5.26 7.22 3.65
C LEU A 111 5.66 8.34 4.59
N LYS A 112 6.83 8.93 4.35
CA LYS A 112 7.26 10.12 5.08
C LYS A 112 6.49 11.33 4.59
N TYR A 113 6.71 12.48 5.21
CA TYR A 113 6.07 13.70 4.72
C TYR A 113 6.61 14.06 3.35
N PHE A 114 5.73 14.43 2.46
CA PHE A 114 6.14 14.83 1.13
C PHE A 114 6.82 16.19 1.16
N GLY A 115 8.03 16.24 0.60
CA GLY A 115 8.75 17.48 0.46
C GLY A 115 9.23 18.13 1.76
N LYS A 116 9.18 17.41 2.86
CA LYS A 116 9.60 17.93 4.15
C LYS A 116 10.49 16.92 4.86
N ASP A 117 11.54 17.42 5.48
CA ASP A 117 12.41 16.58 6.29
C ASP A 117 12.05 16.78 7.77
N VAL A 118 10.86 16.33 8.12
CA VAL A 118 10.32 16.44 9.45
C VAL A 118 10.14 15.05 10.02
N GLN A 119 10.49 14.88 11.29
CA GLN A 119 10.40 13.60 11.95
C GLN A 119 8.95 13.19 12.13
N LEU A 120 8.67 11.92 11.83
CA LEU A 120 7.34 11.37 12.01
C LEU A 120 7.05 11.12 13.48
N PRO A 121 5.79 11.29 13.93
CA PRO A 121 5.43 10.96 15.31
C PRO A 121 5.71 9.50 15.62
N LYS A 122 6.18 9.24 16.81
CA LYS A 122 6.47 7.87 17.23
C LYS A 122 5.23 6.99 17.20
N GLU A 123 4.09 7.54 17.56
CA GLU A 123 2.83 6.80 17.54
C GLU A 123 2.55 6.26 16.14
N LEU A 124 2.91 7.03 15.13
CA LEU A 124 2.67 6.63 13.76
C LEU A 124 3.69 5.61 13.28
N THR A 125 4.97 5.84 13.57
CA THR A 125 6.01 4.90 13.15
C THR A 125 5.87 3.56 13.86
N ASP A 126 5.34 3.54 15.08
CA ASP A 126 5.10 2.29 15.79
C ASP A 126 4.03 1.44 15.12
N LEU A 127 3.15 2.05 14.35
CA LEU A 127 2.09 1.33 13.65
C LEU A 127 2.56 0.76 12.30
N ALA A 128 3.69 1.21 11.81
CA ALA A 128 4.15 0.85 10.48
C ALA A 128 4.94 -0.44 10.48
N THR A 129 4.82 -1.20 9.40
CA THR A 129 5.69 -2.32 9.13
C THR A 129 7.01 -1.82 8.55
N VAL A 130 6.92 -0.82 7.69
CA VAL A 130 8.08 -0.21 7.06
C VAL A 130 7.78 1.26 6.80
N VAL A 131 8.83 2.09 6.87
CA VAL A 131 8.73 3.54 6.57
C VAL A 131 9.58 3.82 5.34
N ILE A 132 9.02 4.49 4.37
CA ILE A 132 9.71 4.74 3.11
C ILE A 132 9.61 6.21 2.69
N ASP A 133 10.55 6.61 1.85
CA ASP A 133 10.54 7.94 1.24
C ASP A 133 9.58 7.99 0.06
N TRP A 134 9.25 9.20 -0.38
CA TRP A 134 8.51 9.40 -1.61
C TRP A 134 9.45 9.21 -2.79
N ASP A 135 9.48 7.99 -3.27
CA ASP A 135 10.30 7.59 -4.40
C ASP A 135 9.51 6.55 -5.18
N GLU A 136 9.38 6.74 -6.48
CA GLU A 136 8.52 5.88 -7.29
C GLU A 136 8.95 4.43 -7.23
N ARG A 137 10.24 4.18 -7.43
CA ARG A 137 10.74 2.82 -7.39
C ARG A 137 10.69 2.24 -5.99
N GLY A 138 11.05 3.05 -5.00
CA GLY A 138 11.01 2.60 -3.62
C GLY A 138 9.62 2.24 -3.15
N LEU A 139 8.62 3.00 -3.59
CA LEU A 139 7.23 2.70 -3.24
C LEU A 139 6.78 1.38 -3.85
N VAL A 140 7.04 1.18 -5.12
CA VAL A 140 6.66 -0.07 -5.81
C VAL A 140 7.39 -1.25 -5.19
N ASP A 141 8.69 -1.11 -4.92
CA ASP A 141 9.46 -2.19 -4.31
C ASP A 141 8.93 -2.54 -2.93
N ALA A 142 8.59 -1.53 -2.13
CA ALA A 142 8.04 -1.76 -0.79
C ALA A 142 6.70 -2.50 -0.88
N ILE A 143 5.85 -2.10 -1.81
CA ILE A 143 4.55 -2.74 -1.98
C ILE A 143 4.74 -4.21 -2.37
N ARG A 144 5.60 -4.48 -3.32
CA ARG A 144 5.84 -5.86 -3.75
C ARG A 144 6.41 -6.71 -2.63
N LYS A 145 7.36 -6.16 -1.91
CA LYS A 145 8.02 -6.88 -0.84
C LYS A 145 7.04 -7.18 0.29
N GLU A 146 6.28 -6.18 0.72
CA GLU A 146 5.40 -6.35 1.86
C GLU A 146 4.15 -7.16 1.50
N ALA A 147 3.58 -6.93 0.33
CA ALA A 147 2.36 -7.62 -0.07
C ALA A 147 2.61 -9.06 -0.49
N ARG A 148 3.69 -9.32 -1.20
CA ARG A 148 3.92 -10.63 -1.81
C ARG A 148 5.29 -11.20 -1.50
N HIS A 149 6.03 -10.56 -0.63
CA HIS A 149 7.37 -10.99 -0.25
C HIS A 149 8.33 -11.01 -1.42
N GLU A 150 8.05 -10.23 -2.46
CA GLU A 150 8.94 -10.07 -3.59
C GLU A 150 10.03 -9.08 -3.22
N ASN A 151 11.24 -9.37 -3.62
CA ASN A 151 12.36 -8.49 -3.33
C ASN A 151 13.26 -8.46 -4.55
N THR A 152 13.22 -7.36 -5.30
CA THR A 152 13.98 -7.24 -6.54
C THR A 152 15.49 -7.33 -6.28
N ALA A 153 15.95 -6.83 -5.15
CA ALA A 153 17.36 -6.92 -4.79
C ALA A 153 17.76 -8.35 -4.44
N ARG A 154 16.79 -9.19 -4.17
CA ARG A 154 17.02 -10.57 -3.81
C ARG A 154 17.65 -11.39 -4.91
N TRP A 155 17.46 -10.98 -6.15
CA TRP A 155 18.03 -11.70 -7.27
C TRP A 155 19.55 -11.77 -7.17
N ASP A 156 20.17 -10.65 -6.82
CA ASP A 156 21.62 -10.62 -6.66
C ASP A 156 22.05 -11.51 -5.50
N VAL A 157 21.30 -11.44 -4.41
CA VAL A 157 21.62 -12.23 -3.22
C VAL A 157 21.52 -13.71 -3.52
N ILE A 158 20.50 -14.09 -4.25
CA ILE A 158 20.28 -15.49 -4.59
C ILE A 158 21.45 -16.03 -5.43
N GLU A 159 21.96 -15.23 -6.34
CA GLU A 159 23.07 -15.65 -7.15
C GLU A 159 24.32 -15.91 -6.32
N PHE A 160 24.57 -15.04 -5.35
CA PHE A 160 25.69 -15.24 -4.45
C PHE A 160 25.55 -16.50 -3.64
N LYS A 161 24.36 -16.82 -3.24
CA LYS A 161 24.14 -17.97 -2.40
C LYS A 161 24.26 -19.28 -3.16
N LEU A 162 24.06 -19.23 -4.43
CA LEU A 162 24.21 -20.42 -5.25
C LEU A 162 25.66 -20.81 -5.45
N ASP A 163 26.53 -19.89 -5.24
CA ASP A 163 27.96 -20.17 -5.29
C ASP A 163 28.40 -20.93 -4.06
#